data_219ff09602229c1a3ce4c60648e03d42
#
_entry.id   219ff09602229c1a3ce4c60648e03d42
#
_cell.length_a   1.000
_cell.length_b   1.000
_cell.length_c   1.000
_cell.angle_alpha   90.00
_cell.angle_beta   90.00
_cell.angle_gamma   90.00
#
_symmetry.space_group_name_H-M   'P 1'
#
loop_
_entity.id
_entity.type
_entity.pdbx_description
1 polymer ?
#
loop_
_entity_poly.entity_id
_entity_poly.type
_entity_poly.pdbx_seq_one_letter_code
_entity_poly.pdbx_strand_id
1 'polypeptide(L)'
;EVSVRDYGRGIPLGKVVDVVSKMNTGGKYDSRAFKKSVGLNGVGTKAVNALSSNFRVESNRENQTKFAVFEAGNLIEETKAVESSKRKGTKVSFTPDHTIFKNFRYRNEYIVKMIKNYVYLNPGLTIDFNGEKYFSENGLKDLLEDIVNESDLLYPIVHLKGEDIEVAITHSKTQYSEEYHSFVNGQNTT
;
A
#
# COMPACT_ATOMS: atom_id res chain seq x y z
N GLU A 1 -4.12 -15.56 7.32
CA GLU A 1 -2.91 -15.07 6.65
C GLU A 1 -3.25 -13.97 5.67
N VAL A 2 -2.39 -12.96 5.57
CA VAL A 2 -2.41 -11.94 4.52
C VAL A 2 -1.14 -12.10 3.68
N SER A 3 -1.27 -11.94 2.37
CA SER A 3 -0.13 -11.96 1.47
C SER A 3 -0.22 -10.77 0.50
N VAL A 4 0.84 -9.99 0.41
CA VAL A 4 0.96 -8.86 -0.51
C VAL A 4 2.19 -9.06 -1.39
N ARG A 5 2.01 -8.90 -2.71
CA ARG A 5 3.10 -8.98 -3.67
C ARG A 5 3.13 -7.72 -4.53
N ASP A 6 4.30 -7.13 -4.65
CA ASP A 6 4.60 -6.12 -5.67
C ASP A 6 5.46 -6.68 -6.81
N TYR A 7 5.53 -5.93 -7.89
CA TYR A 7 6.36 -6.21 -9.06
C TYR A 7 7.38 -5.10 -9.31
N GLY A 8 7.80 -4.44 -8.23
CA GLY A 8 8.81 -3.40 -8.23
C GLY A 8 10.23 -3.94 -8.40
N ARG A 9 11.21 -3.18 -7.91
CA ARG A 9 12.63 -3.53 -8.04
C ARG A 9 13.05 -4.71 -7.16
N GLY A 10 12.26 -5.08 -6.16
CA GLY A 10 12.65 -6.00 -5.10
C GLY A 10 13.57 -5.35 -4.06
N ILE A 11 13.56 -5.87 -2.84
CA ILE A 11 14.51 -5.48 -1.79
C ILE A 11 15.92 -5.99 -2.17
N PRO A 12 16.98 -5.18 -2.00
CA PRO A 12 18.35 -5.69 -2.17
C PRO A 12 18.58 -6.95 -1.33
N LEU A 13 19.08 -8.03 -1.95
CA LEU A 13 19.12 -9.36 -1.32
C LEU A 13 19.93 -9.39 -0.01
N GLY A 14 20.98 -8.56 0.09
CA GLY A 14 21.76 -8.39 1.33
C GLY A 14 21.03 -7.59 2.44
N LYS A 15 19.84 -7.04 2.16
CA LYS A 15 19.06 -6.20 3.08
C LYS A 15 17.68 -6.76 3.44
N VAL A 16 17.33 -7.95 2.95
CA VAL A 16 16.01 -8.57 3.14
C VAL A 16 15.63 -8.65 4.62
N VAL A 17 16.54 -9.09 5.49
CA VAL A 17 16.35 -9.17 6.94
C VAL A 17 16.27 -7.76 7.55
N ASP A 18 17.27 -6.91 7.27
CA ASP A 18 17.38 -5.58 7.90
C ASP A 18 16.15 -4.71 7.65
N VAL A 19 15.62 -4.72 6.40
CA VAL A 19 14.49 -3.87 6.00
C VAL A 19 13.21 -4.19 6.78
N VAL A 20 13.02 -5.41 7.26
CA VAL A 20 11.82 -5.83 7.99
C VAL A 20 12.03 -6.00 9.49
N SER A 21 13.25 -5.88 10.00
CA SER A 21 13.55 -6.10 11.42
C SER A 21 14.26 -4.93 12.10
N LYS A 22 15.07 -4.13 11.38
CA LYS A 22 15.85 -3.02 11.97
C LYS A 22 15.24 -1.67 11.65
N MET A 23 15.15 -0.78 12.62
CA MET A 23 14.70 0.60 12.42
C MET A 23 15.67 1.38 11.51
N ASN A 24 15.15 2.38 10.82
CA ASN A 24 15.92 3.29 9.96
C ASN A 24 16.69 2.61 8.81
N THR A 25 16.20 1.48 8.30
CA THR A 25 16.80 0.71 7.18
C THR A 25 16.04 0.85 5.86
N GLY A 26 14.99 1.68 5.81
CA GLY A 26 14.18 1.87 4.60
C GLY A 26 14.90 2.69 3.54
N GLY A 27 14.77 2.30 2.25
CA GLY A 27 15.32 3.06 1.11
C GLY A 27 14.66 4.42 0.87
N LYS A 28 13.63 4.78 1.63
CA LYS A 28 12.88 6.04 1.52
C LYS A 28 13.60 7.26 2.12
N TYR A 29 14.76 7.06 2.74
CA TYR A 29 15.64 8.16 3.16
C TYR A 29 16.32 8.88 2.00
N ASP A 30 16.37 8.27 0.79
CA ASP A 30 16.79 8.98 -0.41
C ASP A 30 15.63 9.81 -0.97
N SER A 31 15.58 11.08 -0.58
CA SER A 31 14.55 12.05 -0.99
C SER A 31 14.44 12.22 -2.51
N ARG A 32 15.49 11.89 -3.26
CA ARG A 32 15.50 11.93 -4.72
C ARG A 32 14.70 10.81 -5.36
N ALA A 33 14.64 9.65 -4.72
CA ALA A 33 13.95 8.47 -5.23
C ALA A 33 12.47 8.39 -4.76
N PHE A 34 12.10 9.06 -3.67
CA PHE A 34 10.80 8.94 -3.01
C PHE A 34 10.26 10.30 -2.55
N LYS A 35 10.03 11.23 -3.50
CA LYS A 35 9.55 12.59 -3.21
C LYS A 35 8.20 12.66 -2.50
N LYS A 36 7.31 11.69 -2.72
CA LYS A 36 5.93 11.65 -2.17
C LYS A 36 5.62 10.24 -1.68
N SER A 37 6.03 9.88 -0.47
CA SER A 37 5.73 8.55 0.07
C SER A 37 5.40 8.58 1.55
N VAL A 38 4.42 7.74 1.94
CA VAL A 38 4.11 7.45 3.34
C VAL A 38 5.19 6.55 3.95
N GLY A 39 5.38 6.65 5.26
CA GLY A 39 6.27 5.76 5.99
C GLY A 39 7.75 6.15 5.93
N LEU A 40 8.05 7.43 6.14
CA LEU A 40 9.41 7.99 6.16
C LEU A 40 10.33 7.25 7.14
N ASN A 41 9.82 6.81 8.28
CA ASN A 41 10.62 6.15 9.33
C ASN A 41 10.82 4.65 9.11
N GLY A 42 10.18 4.06 8.07
CA GLY A 42 10.29 2.63 7.77
C GLY A 42 9.85 1.71 8.93
N VAL A 43 8.88 2.13 9.74
CA VAL A 43 8.46 1.40 10.95
C VAL A 43 7.34 0.40 10.66
N GLY A 44 6.43 0.69 9.72
CA GLY A 44 5.21 -0.09 9.50
C GLY A 44 5.45 -1.58 9.29
N THR A 45 6.32 -1.96 8.36
CA THR A 45 6.62 -3.39 8.08
C THR A 45 7.25 -4.10 9.28
N LYS A 46 8.03 -3.38 10.09
CA LYS A 46 8.65 -3.92 11.32
C LYS A 46 7.62 -4.15 12.42
N ALA A 47 6.65 -3.24 12.54
CA ALA A 47 5.52 -3.43 13.47
C ALA A 47 4.69 -4.65 13.05
N VAL A 48 4.37 -4.81 11.75
CA VAL A 48 3.69 -6.01 11.25
C VAL A 48 4.49 -7.28 11.57
N ASN A 49 5.81 -7.28 11.36
CA ASN A 49 6.68 -8.41 11.70
C ASN A 49 6.61 -8.72 13.20
N ALA A 50 6.81 -7.72 14.06
CA ALA A 50 6.81 -7.91 15.51
C ALA A 50 5.45 -8.38 16.08
N LEU A 51 4.35 -8.02 15.42
CA LEU A 51 2.98 -8.34 15.84
C LEU A 51 2.40 -9.59 15.13
N SER A 52 3.25 -10.37 14.47
CA SER A 52 2.84 -11.56 13.72
C SER A 52 3.39 -12.83 14.36
N SER A 53 2.55 -13.85 14.49
CA SER A 53 2.98 -15.21 14.86
C SER A 53 3.78 -15.88 13.74
N ASN A 54 3.59 -15.46 12.50
CA ASN A 54 4.41 -15.85 11.36
C ASN A 54 4.51 -14.66 10.39
N PHE A 55 5.72 -14.31 9.99
CA PHE A 55 6.00 -13.29 9.00
C PHE A 55 7.07 -13.79 8.04
N ARG A 56 6.78 -13.71 6.74
CA ARG A 56 7.71 -14.11 5.69
C ARG A 56 7.89 -12.97 4.70
N VAL A 57 9.12 -12.66 4.38
CA VAL A 57 9.50 -11.75 3.29
C VAL A 57 10.30 -12.49 2.24
N GLU A 58 9.94 -12.34 0.97
CA GLU A 58 10.65 -12.89 -0.18
C GLU A 58 10.96 -11.75 -1.16
N SER A 59 12.20 -11.63 -1.57
CA SER A 59 12.63 -10.69 -2.59
C SER A 59 13.17 -11.42 -3.80
N ASN A 60 12.70 -11.00 -4.99
CA ASN A 60 13.13 -11.49 -6.29
C ASN A 60 13.78 -10.32 -7.04
N ARG A 61 15.08 -10.41 -7.28
CA ARG A 61 15.89 -9.37 -7.90
C ARG A 61 17.11 -9.97 -8.63
N GLU A 62 17.45 -9.42 -9.79
CA GLU A 62 18.65 -9.81 -10.53
C GLU A 62 18.74 -11.33 -10.80
N ASN A 63 17.59 -11.92 -11.19
CA ASN A 63 17.43 -13.36 -11.42
C ASN A 63 17.79 -14.24 -10.20
N GLN A 64 17.70 -13.69 -9.01
CA GLN A 64 17.88 -14.40 -7.76
C GLN A 64 16.70 -14.18 -6.83
N THR A 65 16.48 -15.14 -5.93
CA THR A 65 15.50 -15.05 -4.84
C THR A 65 16.17 -15.26 -3.50
N LYS A 66 15.69 -14.54 -2.51
CA LYS A 66 16.04 -14.73 -1.10
C LYS A 66 14.80 -14.50 -0.26
N PHE A 67 14.63 -15.30 0.80
CA PHE A 67 13.57 -15.06 1.77
C PHE A 67 14.10 -15.15 3.21
N ALA A 68 13.30 -14.57 4.13
CA ALA A 68 13.48 -14.71 5.55
C ALA A 68 12.13 -14.93 6.23
N VAL A 69 12.12 -15.69 7.33
CA VAL A 69 10.94 -16.00 8.14
C VAL A 69 11.19 -15.53 9.57
N PHE A 70 10.15 -14.97 10.18
CA PHE A 70 10.18 -14.44 11.54
C PHE A 70 8.97 -14.90 12.33
N GLU A 71 9.13 -14.99 13.65
CA GLU A 71 8.07 -15.17 14.64
C GLU A 71 8.19 -14.08 15.69
N ALA A 72 7.13 -13.30 15.88
CA ALA A 72 7.10 -12.16 16.81
C ALA A 72 8.35 -11.23 16.69
N GLY A 73 8.77 -10.96 15.46
CA GLY A 73 9.93 -10.14 15.15
C GLY A 73 11.29 -10.84 15.24
N ASN A 74 11.36 -12.06 15.73
CA ASN A 74 12.59 -12.85 15.83
C ASN A 74 12.85 -13.60 14.53
N LEU A 75 14.08 -13.51 14.01
CA LEU A 75 14.48 -14.25 12.81
C LEU A 75 14.56 -15.75 13.11
N ILE A 76 13.80 -16.56 12.37
CA ILE A 76 13.74 -18.02 12.49
C ILE A 76 14.53 -18.68 11.37
N GLU A 77 14.37 -18.16 10.13
CA GLU A 77 15.01 -18.73 8.95
C GLU A 77 15.45 -17.61 8.00
N GLU A 78 16.62 -17.78 7.40
CA GLU A 78 17.14 -16.94 6.32
C GLU A 78 17.82 -17.82 5.28
N THR A 79 17.42 -17.69 4.01
CA THR A 79 18.08 -18.40 2.92
C THR A 79 19.28 -17.63 2.39
N LYS A 80 20.19 -18.32 1.73
CA LYS A 80 21.13 -17.69 0.79
C LYS A 80 20.38 -17.26 -0.46
N ALA A 81 20.93 -16.29 -1.19
CA ALA A 81 20.43 -15.96 -2.52
C ALA A 81 20.66 -17.14 -3.47
N VAL A 82 19.61 -17.55 -4.18
CA VAL A 82 19.64 -18.64 -5.16
C VAL A 82 19.08 -18.17 -6.49
N GLU A 83 19.53 -18.75 -7.59
CA GLU A 83 19.00 -18.45 -8.91
C GLU A 83 17.49 -18.69 -8.99
N SER A 84 16.80 -17.81 -9.69
CA SER A 84 15.35 -17.85 -9.82
C SER A 84 14.87 -17.17 -11.09
N SER A 85 13.94 -17.81 -11.78
CA SER A 85 13.20 -17.25 -12.92
C SER A 85 11.96 -16.45 -12.49
N LYS A 86 11.70 -16.32 -11.19
CA LYS A 86 10.53 -15.57 -10.70
C LYS A 86 10.62 -14.11 -11.13
N ARG A 87 9.46 -13.53 -11.47
CA ARG A 87 9.34 -12.11 -11.76
C ARG A 87 9.83 -11.27 -10.57
N LYS A 88 10.65 -10.25 -10.86
CA LYS A 88 11.16 -9.31 -9.85
C LYS A 88 10.05 -8.70 -8.99
N GLY A 89 10.39 -8.30 -7.78
CA GLY A 89 9.48 -7.68 -6.81
C GLY A 89 9.64 -8.27 -5.42
N THR A 90 8.75 -7.86 -4.52
CA THR A 90 8.75 -8.33 -3.13
C THR A 90 7.42 -9.01 -2.82
N LYS A 91 7.46 -10.09 -2.05
CA LYS A 91 6.28 -10.71 -1.46
C LYS A 91 6.43 -10.71 0.06
N VAL A 92 5.40 -10.21 0.75
CA VAL A 92 5.29 -10.29 2.20
C VAL A 92 4.04 -11.10 2.53
N SER A 93 4.18 -12.07 3.43
CA SER A 93 3.04 -12.82 3.98
C SER A 93 3.12 -12.80 5.49
N PHE A 94 1.99 -12.66 6.17
CA PHE A 94 1.97 -12.64 7.63
C PHE A 94 0.66 -13.16 8.21
N THR A 95 0.76 -13.68 9.43
CA THR A 95 -0.38 -14.08 10.26
C THR A 95 -0.28 -13.29 11.56
N PRO A 96 -1.28 -12.46 11.92
CA PRO A 96 -1.27 -11.72 13.18
C PRO A 96 -1.21 -12.67 14.38
N ASP A 97 -0.53 -12.25 15.43
CA ASP A 97 -0.42 -13.03 16.66
C ASP A 97 -1.75 -13.03 17.43
N HIS A 98 -2.36 -14.21 17.58
CA HIS A 98 -3.62 -14.40 18.28
C HIS A 98 -3.54 -14.14 19.79
N THR A 99 -2.35 -14.12 20.35
CA THR A 99 -2.18 -13.75 21.77
C THR A 99 -2.35 -12.27 22.00
N ILE A 100 -2.02 -11.46 20.96
CA ILE A 100 -2.15 -10.00 20.94
C ILE A 100 -3.52 -9.60 20.37
N PHE A 101 -3.88 -10.15 19.22
CA PHE A 101 -5.11 -9.83 18.50
C PHE A 101 -6.17 -10.90 18.75
N LYS A 102 -6.84 -10.83 19.91
CA LYS A 102 -7.90 -11.76 20.28
C LYS A 102 -9.16 -11.53 19.45
N ASN A 103 -9.76 -12.61 18.91
CA ASN A 103 -11.06 -12.58 18.21
C ASN A 103 -11.11 -11.63 17.00
N PHE A 104 -9.98 -11.32 16.40
CA PHE A 104 -9.89 -10.42 15.28
C PHE A 104 -10.38 -11.10 13.97
N ARG A 105 -11.04 -10.32 13.11
CA ARG A 105 -11.45 -10.76 11.76
C ARG A 105 -11.16 -9.65 10.75
N TYR A 106 -10.63 -10.03 9.59
CA TYR A 106 -10.53 -9.11 8.46
C TYR A 106 -11.92 -8.79 7.93
N ARG A 107 -12.18 -7.52 7.68
CA ARG A 107 -13.41 -7.02 7.06
C ARG A 107 -13.04 -6.47 5.69
N ASN A 108 -13.46 -7.16 4.63
CA ASN A 108 -13.12 -6.83 3.26
C ASN A 108 -13.53 -5.40 2.90
N GLU A 109 -14.64 -4.90 3.42
CA GLU A 109 -15.13 -3.54 3.19
C GLU A 109 -14.09 -2.45 3.55
N TYR A 110 -13.37 -2.62 4.66
CA TYR A 110 -12.32 -1.67 5.06
C TYR A 110 -11.09 -1.79 4.17
N ILE A 111 -10.73 -3.03 3.78
CA ILE A 111 -9.61 -3.27 2.88
C ILE A 111 -9.90 -2.67 1.51
N VAL A 112 -11.09 -2.92 0.96
CA VAL A 112 -11.52 -2.38 -0.34
C VAL A 112 -11.55 -0.85 -0.32
N LYS A 113 -12.08 -0.23 0.76
CA LYS A 113 -12.06 1.23 0.91
C LYS A 113 -10.63 1.78 0.88
N MET A 114 -9.69 1.14 1.58
CA MET A 114 -8.28 1.54 1.54
C MET A 114 -7.67 1.36 0.15
N ILE A 115 -7.93 0.23 -0.52
CA ILE A 115 -7.44 -0.05 -1.88
C ILE A 115 -7.95 1.01 -2.86
N LYS A 116 -9.24 1.35 -2.82
CA LYS A 116 -9.84 2.40 -3.65
C LYS A 116 -9.12 3.74 -3.43
N ASN A 117 -8.91 4.16 -2.19
CA ASN A 117 -8.14 5.38 -1.91
C ASN A 117 -6.73 5.33 -2.50
N TYR A 118 -6.04 4.18 -2.39
CA TYR A 118 -4.71 4.02 -2.96
C TYR A 118 -4.69 4.17 -4.48
N VAL A 119 -5.64 3.59 -5.21
CA VAL A 119 -5.67 3.71 -6.67
C VAL A 119 -6.07 5.11 -7.12
N TYR A 120 -6.97 5.80 -6.43
CA TYR A 120 -7.31 7.20 -6.73
C TYR A 120 -6.14 8.17 -6.47
N LEU A 121 -5.35 7.92 -5.44
CA LEU A 121 -4.19 8.74 -5.12
C LEU A 121 -2.93 8.39 -5.93
N ASN A 122 -2.98 7.28 -6.69
CA ASN A 122 -1.88 6.81 -7.53
C ASN A 122 -2.41 6.38 -8.91
N PRO A 123 -2.84 7.32 -9.78
CA PRO A 123 -3.34 6.99 -11.11
C PRO A 123 -2.38 6.08 -11.88
N GLY A 124 -2.93 5.06 -12.54
CA GLY A 124 -2.17 4.04 -13.25
C GLY A 124 -1.72 2.85 -12.41
N LEU A 125 -1.88 2.92 -11.07
CA LEU A 125 -1.66 1.77 -10.20
C LEU A 125 -2.82 0.78 -10.32
N THR A 126 -2.51 -0.49 -10.54
CA THR A 126 -3.49 -1.58 -10.44
C THR A 126 -3.23 -2.39 -9.19
N ILE A 127 -4.24 -2.59 -8.36
CA ILE A 127 -4.21 -3.49 -7.21
C ILE A 127 -5.20 -4.63 -7.48
N ASP A 128 -4.70 -5.87 -7.41
CA ASP A 128 -5.53 -7.07 -7.45
C ASP A 128 -5.77 -7.55 -6.01
N PHE A 129 -7.02 -7.59 -5.60
CA PHE A 129 -7.42 -8.08 -4.30
C PHE A 129 -8.31 -9.31 -4.46
N ASN A 130 -7.77 -10.47 -4.18
CA ASN A 130 -8.45 -11.76 -4.29
C ASN A 130 -9.06 -12.03 -5.68
N GLY A 131 -8.40 -11.57 -6.76
CA GLY A 131 -8.85 -11.72 -8.14
C GLY A 131 -9.70 -10.57 -8.67
N GLU A 132 -10.10 -9.62 -7.84
CA GLU A 132 -10.76 -8.39 -8.24
C GLU A 132 -9.74 -7.26 -8.42
N LYS A 133 -9.78 -6.60 -9.59
CA LYS A 133 -8.83 -5.55 -9.93
C LYS A 133 -9.41 -4.17 -9.68
N TYR A 134 -8.65 -3.36 -8.98
CA TYR A 134 -8.92 -1.95 -8.70
C TYR A 134 -7.90 -1.10 -9.44
N PHE A 135 -8.40 -0.08 -10.13
CA PHE A 135 -7.59 0.81 -10.97
C PHE A 135 -8.30 2.15 -11.09
N SER A 136 -7.53 3.23 -11.19
CA SER A 136 -8.01 4.57 -11.53
C SER A 136 -7.08 5.18 -12.58
N GLU A 137 -7.67 5.80 -13.59
CA GLU A 137 -6.95 6.53 -14.63
C GLU A 137 -6.83 8.02 -14.29
N ASN A 138 -7.93 8.60 -13.74
CA ASN A 138 -8.07 10.05 -13.55
C ASN A 138 -7.93 10.48 -12.07
N GLY A 139 -7.62 9.55 -11.16
CA GLY A 139 -7.33 9.87 -9.76
C GLY A 139 -8.51 10.44 -8.98
N LEU A 140 -8.36 11.66 -8.41
CA LEU A 140 -9.41 12.29 -7.61
C LEU A 140 -10.70 12.58 -8.40
N LYS A 141 -10.63 12.69 -9.71
CA LYS A 141 -11.84 12.79 -10.52
C LYS A 141 -12.66 11.51 -10.43
N ASP A 142 -12.01 10.35 -10.60
CA ASP A 142 -12.67 9.03 -10.52
C ASP A 142 -13.22 8.79 -9.10
N LEU A 143 -12.55 9.29 -8.06
CA LEU A 143 -13.05 9.24 -6.68
C LEU A 143 -14.39 9.97 -6.55
N LEU A 144 -14.54 11.16 -7.14
CA LEU A 144 -15.80 11.88 -7.10
C LEU A 144 -16.87 11.20 -7.96
N GLU A 145 -16.51 10.65 -9.12
CA GLU A 145 -17.44 9.89 -9.98
C GLU A 145 -17.99 8.64 -9.27
N ASP A 146 -17.20 8.01 -8.39
CA ASP A 146 -17.67 6.90 -7.55
C ASP A 146 -18.64 7.31 -6.43
N ILE A 147 -18.60 8.57 -6.01
CA ILE A 147 -19.39 9.10 -4.88
C ILE A 147 -20.68 9.76 -5.37
N VAL A 148 -20.64 10.47 -6.50
CA VAL A 148 -21.74 11.29 -7.02
C VAL A 148 -22.20 10.74 -8.35
N ASN A 149 -23.54 10.57 -8.51
CA ASN A 149 -24.11 10.18 -9.79
C ASN A 149 -23.96 11.33 -10.80
N GLU A 150 -23.58 11.02 -12.03
CA GLU A 150 -23.39 11.99 -13.11
C GLU A 150 -24.66 12.82 -13.37
N SER A 151 -25.84 12.17 -13.30
CA SER A 151 -27.15 12.85 -13.47
C SER A 151 -27.45 13.92 -12.40
N ASP A 152 -26.80 13.84 -11.25
CA ASP A 152 -27.00 14.74 -10.12
C ASP A 152 -26.04 15.92 -10.14
N LEU A 153 -25.05 15.94 -11.03
CA LEU A 153 -24.10 17.03 -11.13
C LEU A 153 -24.75 18.32 -11.67
N LEU A 154 -24.43 19.46 -11.05
CA LEU A 154 -24.79 20.77 -11.55
C LEU A 154 -23.88 21.24 -12.69
N TYR A 155 -22.64 20.76 -12.71
CA TYR A 155 -21.64 20.98 -13.76
C TYR A 155 -20.62 19.83 -13.74
N PRO A 156 -19.86 19.62 -14.84
CA PRO A 156 -18.83 18.57 -14.86
C PRO A 156 -17.82 18.75 -13.74
N ILE A 157 -17.27 17.63 -13.22
CA ILE A 157 -16.24 17.66 -12.18
C ILE A 157 -15.04 18.49 -12.67
N VAL A 158 -14.71 19.52 -11.91
CA VAL A 158 -13.51 20.33 -12.11
C VAL A 158 -12.34 19.62 -11.45
N HIS A 159 -11.32 19.27 -12.24
CA HIS A 159 -10.12 18.58 -11.76
C HIS A 159 -8.88 19.42 -12.08
N LEU A 160 -8.19 19.86 -11.04
CA LEU A 160 -7.01 20.70 -11.11
C LEU A 160 -5.82 19.94 -10.52
N LYS A 161 -4.71 19.94 -11.26
CA LYS A 161 -3.48 19.25 -10.86
C LYS A 161 -2.28 20.18 -11.00
N GLY A 162 -1.64 20.46 -9.87
CA GLY A 162 -0.37 21.17 -9.78
C GLY A 162 0.78 20.23 -9.40
N GLU A 163 1.95 20.80 -9.12
CA GLU A 163 3.14 20.01 -8.75
C GLU A 163 2.96 19.32 -7.39
N ASP A 164 2.41 20.04 -6.40
CA ASP A 164 2.29 19.60 -5.01
C ASP A 164 0.84 19.54 -4.50
N ILE A 165 -0.13 19.91 -5.32
CA ILE A 165 -1.55 19.93 -4.96
C ILE A 165 -2.40 19.39 -6.11
N GLU A 166 -3.40 18.60 -5.74
CA GLU A 166 -4.42 18.10 -6.66
C GLU A 166 -5.79 18.30 -6.02
N VAL A 167 -6.75 18.82 -6.77
CA VAL A 167 -8.10 19.14 -6.30
C VAL A 167 -9.11 18.68 -7.32
N ALA A 168 -10.13 17.94 -6.88
CA ALA A 168 -11.32 17.69 -7.67
C ALA A 168 -12.54 18.25 -6.91
N ILE A 169 -13.41 18.99 -7.60
CA ILE A 169 -14.57 19.63 -7.00
C ILE A 169 -15.79 19.53 -7.92
N THR A 170 -16.96 19.36 -7.33
CA THR A 170 -18.25 19.43 -8.02
C THR A 170 -19.35 19.85 -7.05
N HIS A 171 -20.55 20.14 -7.59
CA HIS A 171 -21.77 20.27 -6.80
C HIS A 171 -22.82 19.27 -7.26
N SER A 172 -23.47 18.63 -6.28
CA SER A 172 -24.58 17.72 -6.53
C SER A 172 -25.90 18.39 -6.18
N LYS A 173 -26.93 18.13 -6.98
CA LYS A 173 -28.31 18.58 -6.74
C LYS A 173 -28.95 17.94 -5.50
N THR A 174 -28.45 16.76 -5.13
CA THR A 174 -29.01 15.91 -4.07
C THR A 174 -28.30 16.05 -2.73
N GLN A 175 -27.15 16.73 -2.70
CA GLN A 175 -26.33 16.90 -1.51
C GLN A 175 -26.51 18.31 -0.94
N TYR A 176 -26.99 18.40 0.31
CA TYR A 176 -27.32 19.66 0.98
C TYR A 176 -26.22 20.15 1.93
N SER A 177 -25.15 19.38 2.09
CA SER A 177 -24.00 19.73 2.93
C SER A 177 -22.70 19.53 2.18
N GLU A 178 -21.67 20.24 2.62
CA GLU A 178 -20.31 20.05 2.11
C GLU A 178 -19.73 18.72 2.60
N GLU A 179 -19.09 17.98 1.70
CA GLU A 179 -18.37 16.76 2.01
C GLU A 179 -16.91 16.92 1.52
N TYR A 180 -15.96 16.62 2.39
CA TYR A 180 -14.55 16.77 2.13
C TYR A 180 -13.83 15.43 2.21
N HIS A 181 -13.05 15.13 1.18
CA HIS A 181 -12.11 14.02 1.17
C HIS A 181 -10.72 14.60 1.05
N SER A 182 -9.96 14.65 2.14
CA SER A 182 -8.64 15.26 2.11
C SER A 182 -7.54 14.26 2.45
N PHE A 183 -6.42 14.40 1.75
CA PHE A 183 -5.29 13.48 1.84
C PHE A 183 -3.97 14.25 1.85
N VAL A 184 -3.04 13.79 2.69
CA VAL A 184 -1.66 14.26 2.70
C VAL A 184 -0.72 13.07 2.53
N ASN A 185 0.10 13.11 1.48
CA ASN A 185 1.04 12.02 1.14
C ASN A 185 0.38 10.63 1.11
N GLY A 186 -0.87 10.55 0.61
CA GLY A 186 -1.60 9.29 0.49
C GLY A 186 -2.33 8.83 1.75
N GLN A 187 -2.36 9.63 2.80
CA GLN A 187 -3.11 9.36 4.02
C GLN A 187 -4.34 10.27 4.13
N ASN A 188 -5.49 9.69 4.48
CA ASN A 188 -6.70 10.43 4.79
C ASN A 188 -6.47 11.30 6.04
N THR A 189 -6.89 12.57 5.99
CA THR A 189 -6.71 13.55 7.08
C THR A 189 -8.03 13.96 7.73
N THR A 190 -9.16 13.39 7.29
CA THR A 190 -10.51 13.63 7.85
C THR A 190 -11.09 12.38 8.46
#